data_20d8581840c8124cdf4ff33a58ac3c27
#
_entry.id   20d8581840c8124cdf4ff33a58ac3c27
#
_cell.length_a   1.000
_cell.length_b   1.000
_cell.length_c   1.000
_cell.angle_alpha   90.00
_cell.angle_beta   90.00
_cell.angle_gamma   90.00
#
_symmetry.space_group_name_H-M   'P 1'
#
loop_
_entity.id
_entity.type
_entity.pdbx_description
1 polymer ?
#
loop_
_entity_poly.entity_id
_entity_poly.type
_entity_poly.pdbx_seq_one_letter_code
_entity_poly.pdbx_strand_id
1 'polypeptide(L)'
;PDAIKGSSPTPQQDLVRVMNAPELYVGQEARFGGKVVEVFNQQGKTRLEIATVPLDSGARPILGDASRGRIYADVNGFLDPVDFRGQLITVVGTIAGAEQGKIGNTPYKFMVLQTNGYKRWRVVQQVMMPPPVDPWYWGPHPWRYGYGYGGWPAYGPGPAQVRTVVTE
;
A
#
# COMPACT_ATOMS: atom_id res chain seq x y z
N PRO A 1 5.40 -10.46 -6.88
CA PRO A 1 6.54 -10.01 -7.69
C PRO A 1 7.86 -10.54 -7.16
N ASP A 2 8.75 -10.86 -8.07
CA ASP A 2 10.03 -11.50 -7.70
C ASP A 2 10.90 -10.58 -6.84
N ALA A 3 10.82 -9.28 -7.06
CA ALA A 3 11.65 -8.32 -6.35
C ALA A 3 11.42 -8.34 -4.84
N ILE A 4 10.24 -8.76 -4.40
CA ILE A 4 9.86 -8.75 -2.99
C ILE A 4 9.50 -10.14 -2.47
N LYS A 5 9.86 -11.17 -3.23
CA LYS A 5 9.56 -12.53 -2.82
C LYS A 5 10.43 -12.98 -1.65
N GLY A 6 11.69 -12.59 -1.64
CA GLY A 6 12.61 -13.01 -0.60
C GLY A 6 13.07 -14.44 -0.76
N SER A 7 13.79 -14.93 0.23
CA SER A 7 14.35 -16.28 0.26
C SER A 7 13.54 -17.24 1.11
N SER A 8 12.88 -16.69 2.14
CA SER A 8 12.08 -17.51 3.05
C SER A 8 10.68 -17.73 2.48
N PRO A 9 10.12 -18.93 2.62
CA PRO A 9 8.72 -19.13 2.22
C PRO A 9 7.75 -18.42 3.14
N THR A 10 8.18 -18.05 4.36
CA THR A 10 7.32 -17.39 5.34
C THR A 10 8.05 -16.21 5.98
N PRO A 11 8.31 -15.13 5.20
CA PRO A 11 8.93 -13.95 5.82
C PRO A 11 8.02 -13.37 6.90
N GLN A 12 8.64 -12.79 7.92
CA GLN A 12 7.87 -12.18 9.01
C GLN A 12 7.13 -10.96 8.47
N GLN A 13 5.84 -10.86 8.79
CA GLN A 13 5.01 -9.74 8.36
C GLN A 13 4.22 -9.10 9.51
N ASP A 14 4.48 -9.51 10.74
CA ASP A 14 3.78 -9.00 11.91
C ASP A 14 4.70 -8.07 12.70
N LEU A 15 4.57 -6.78 12.44
CA LEU A 15 5.42 -5.79 13.08
C LEU A 15 5.19 -5.72 14.59
N VAL A 16 3.96 -5.86 15.03
CA VAL A 16 3.65 -5.79 16.45
C VAL A 16 4.38 -6.92 17.19
N ARG A 17 4.38 -8.11 16.60
CA ARG A 17 5.08 -9.25 17.18
C ARG A 17 6.58 -8.99 17.27
N VAL A 18 7.17 -8.46 16.21
CA VAL A 18 8.59 -8.16 16.18
C VAL A 18 8.93 -7.12 17.23
N MET A 19 8.11 -6.07 17.36
CA MET A 19 8.42 -4.97 18.27
C MET A 19 8.19 -5.32 19.74
N ASN A 20 7.53 -6.43 20.04
CA ASN A 20 7.43 -6.91 21.40
C ASN A 20 8.75 -7.46 21.92
N ALA A 21 9.60 -7.98 21.03
CA ALA A 21 10.92 -8.50 21.38
C ALA A 21 11.83 -8.44 20.17
N PRO A 22 12.25 -7.23 19.73
CA PRO A 22 13.01 -7.09 18.49
C PRO A 22 14.28 -7.93 18.45
N GLU A 23 14.93 -8.09 19.58
CA GLU A 23 16.18 -8.83 19.63
C GLU A 23 16.02 -10.32 19.28
N LEU A 24 14.84 -10.85 19.41
CA LEU A 24 14.60 -12.25 19.04
C LEU A 24 14.44 -12.45 17.55
N TYR A 25 14.25 -11.36 16.81
CA TYR A 25 13.98 -11.44 15.37
C TYR A 25 15.16 -10.97 14.51
N VAL A 26 16.24 -10.51 15.13
CA VAL A 26 17.42 -10.08 14.39
C VAL A 26 17.93 -11.24 13.53
N GLY A 27 18.18 -10.95 12.24
CA GLY A 27 18.64 -11.95 11.30
C GLY A 27 17.52 -12.67 10.56
N GLN A 28 16.28 -12.51 10.98
CA GLN A 28 15.16 -13.13 10.25
C GLN A 28 14.75 -12.31 9.05
N GLU A 29 14.28 -12.98 8.02
CA GLU A 29 13.73 -12.30 6.86
C GLU A 29 12.34 -11.77 7.16
N ALA A 30 12.08 -10.54 6.72
CA ALA A 30 10.79 -9.90 6.92
C ALA A 30 10.37 -9.19 5.65
N ARG A 31 9.06 -9.03 5.51
CA ARG A 31 8.49 -8.27 4.39
C ARG A 31 7.42 -7.34 4.98
N PHE A 32 7.58 -6.07 4.71
CA PHE A 32 6.65 -5.04 5.17
C PHE A 32 6.37 -4.06 4.06
N GLY A 33 5.30 -3.31 4.19
CA GLY A 33 4.99 -2.29 3.20
C GLY A 33 4.03 -1.27 3.73
N GLY A 34 3.91 -0.20 3.00
CA GLY A 34 3.05 0.91 3.33
C GLY A 34 3.50 2.15 2.61
N LYS A 35 3.22 3.30 3.20
CA LYS A 35 3.55 4.58 2.60
C LYS A 35 4.90 5.07 3.08
N VAL A 36 5.74 5.49 2.15
CA VAL A 36 7.01 6.14 2.48
C VAL A 36 6.70 7.55 2.97
N VAL A 37 6.99 7.81 4.23
CA VAL A 37 6.70 9.12 4.83
C VAL A 37 7.93 10.02 4.86
N GLU A 38 9.13 9.46 4.85
CA GLU A 38 10.37 10.23 4.78
C GLU A 38 11.46 9.44 4.09
N VAL A 39 12.42 10.16 3.48
CA VAL A 39 13.56 9.58 2.79
C VAL A 39 14.81 10.30 3.27
N PHE A 40 15.77 9.55 3.78
CA PHE A 40 17.04 10.10 4.27
C PHE A 40 18.18 9.55 3.44
N ASN A 41 18.91 10.42 2.78
CA ASN A 41 20.07 10.03 1.97
C ASN A 41 21.35 10.36 2.72
N GLN A 42 22.28 9.41 2.78
CA GLN A 42 23.53 9.61 3.46
C GLN A 42 24.61 8.71 2.86
N GLN A 43 25.62 9.32 2.28
CA GLN A 43 26.82 8.62 1.82
C GLN A 43 26.54 7.36 0.98
N GLY A 44 25.71 7.51 -0.04
CA GLY A 44 25.42 6.40 -0.94
C GLY A 44 24.42 5.40 -0.40
N LYS A 45 23.81 5.68 0.73
CA LYS A 45 22.77 4.85 1.32
C LYS A 45 21.49 5.66 1.48
N THR A 46 20.37 4.97 1.50
CA THR A 46 19.08 5.61 1.68
C THR A 46 18.31 4.89 2.77
N ARG A 47 17.74 5.65 3.68
CA ARG A 47 16.85 5.12 4.70
C ARG A 47 15.44 5.61 4.38
N LEU A 48 14.52 4.66 4.24
CA LEU A 48 13.11 4.98 4.03
C LEU A 48 12.36 4.79 5.34
N GLU A 49 11.61 5.81 5.74
CA GLU A 49 10.70 5.68 6.87
C GLU A 49 9.34 5.29 6.30
N ILE A 50 8.81 4.15 6.70
CA ILE A 50 7.59 3.59 6.14
C ILE A 50 6.54 3.44 7.23
N ALA A 51 5.36 4.02 6.99
CA ALA A 51 4.19 3.77 7.83
C ALA A 51 3.55 2.48 7.32
N THR A 52 3.72 1.40 8.05
CA THR A 52 3.34 0.07 7.56
C THR A 52 1.85 -0.18 7.68
N VAL A 53 1.35 -0.97 6.75
CA VAL A 53 -0.02 -1.47 6.76
C VAL A 53 0.03 -2.96 6.42
N PRO A 54 -1.05 -3.70 6.65
CA PRO A 54 -1.08 -5.10 6.24
C PRO A 54 -0.89 -5.24 4.73
N LEU A 55 -0.34 -6.37 4.33
CA LEU A 55 -0.15 -6.71 2.91
C LEU A 55 -1.14 -7.78 2.50
N ASP A 56 -1.60 -7.72 1.26
CA ASP A 56 -2.46 -8.78 0.72
C ASP A 56 -1.61 -9.97 0.26
N SER A 57 -2.25 -10.96 -0.35
CA SER A 57 -1.54 -12.18 -0.78
C SER A 57 -0.50 -11.91 -1.86
N GLY A 58 -0.63 -10.82 -2.58
CA GLY A 58 0.35 -10.40 -3.58
C GLY A 58 1.39 -9.44 -3.02
N ALA A 59 1.41 -9.26 -1.70
CA ALA A 59 2.30 -8.36 -0.99
C ALA A 59 2.03 -6.88 -1.30
N ARG A 60 0.83 -6.55 -1.76
CA ARG A 60 0.41 -5.17 -1.97
C ARG A 60 -0.05 -4.57 -0.65
N PRO A 61 0.35 -3.33 -0.35
CA PRO A 61 -0.19 -2.66 0.84
C PRO A 61 -1.71 -2.46 0.72
N ILE A 62 -2.42 -2.76 1.79
CA ILE A 62 -3.87 -2.63 1.80
C ILE A 62 -4.22 -1.21 2.20
N LEU A 63 -4.86 -0.49 1.27
CA LEU A 63 -5.25 0.90 1.50
C LEU A 63 -6.43 0.97 2.46
N GLY A 64 -6.43 2.02 3.26
CA GLY A 64 -7.52 2.26 4.20
C GLY A 64 -7.34 1.64 5.56
N ASP A 65 -6.42 0.70 5.71
CA ASP A 65 -6.14 0.12 7.01
C ASP A 65 -5.26 1.07 7.83
N ALA A 66 -5.42 1.01 9.14
CA ALA A 66 -4.60 1.81 10.02
C ALA A 66 -3.15 1.33 10.00
N SER A 67 -2.24 2.25 10.22
CA SER A 67 -0.82 1.90 10.31
C SER A 67 -0.58 0.95 11.48
N ARG A 68 0.28 -0.04 11.24
CA ARG A 68 0.69 -0.99 12.27
C ARG A 68 1.99 -0.57 12.95
N GLY A 69 2.47 0.60 12.65
CA GLY A 69 3.72 1.14 13.18
C GLY A 69 4.65 1.53 12.06
N ARG A 70 5.78 2.10 12.41
CA ARG A 70 6.75 2.58 11.43
C ARG A 70 8.04 1.80 11.50
N ILE A 71 8.67 1.65 10.33
CA ILE A 71 9.97 1.00 10.22
C ILE A 71 10.92 1.90 9.47
N TYR A 72 12.22 1.65 9.65
CA TYR A 72 13.25 2.15 8.78
C TYR A 72 13.68 1.01 7.85
N ALA A 73 13.62 1.23 6.56
CA ALA A 73 14.15 0.31 5.57
C ALA A 73 15.42 0.92 5.00
N ASP A 74 16.55 0.32 5.33
CA ASP A 74 17.84 0.79 4.85
C ASP A 74 18.17 0.12 3.52
N VAL A 75 18.43 0.94 2.52
CA VAL A 75 18.71 0.48 1.16
C VAL A 75 20.10 0.91 0.77
N ASN A 76 20.90 0.00 0.22
CA ASN A 76 22.20 0.36 -0.34
C ASN A 76 21.96 1.09 -1.65
N GLY A 77 22.59 2.23 -1.80
CA GLY A 77 22.45 3.04 -2.99
C GLY A 77 21.62 4.29 -2.74
N PHE A 78 21.54 5.10 -3.77
CA PHE A 78 20.81 6.35 -3.72
C PHE A 78 19.40 6.17 -4.30
N LEU A 79 18.39 6.49 -3.50
CA LEU A 79 17.01 6.58 -3.98
C LEU A 79 16.58 8.03 -3.87
N ASP A 80 16.08 8.58 -4.97
CA ASP A 80 15.69 9.99 -4.99
C ASP A 80 14.42 10.21 -4.17
N PRO A 81 14.43 11.12 -3.19
CA PRO A 81 13.23 11.42 -2.42
C PRO A 81 12.04 11.82 -3.27
N VAL A 82 12.25 12.45 -4.41
CA VAL A 82 11.18 12.85 -5.31
C VAL A 82 10.40 11.63 -5.81
N ASP A 83 11.09 10.52 -6.02
CA ASP A 83 10.47 9.31 -6.57
C ASP A 83 9.84 8.42 -5.50
N PHE A 84 10.22 8.60 -4.24
CA PHE A 84 9.80 7.68 -3.19
C PHE A 84 8.90 8.28 -2.13
N ARG A 85 9.08 9.55 -1.78
CA ARG A 85 8.28 10.15 -0.71
C ARG A 85 6.80 10.16 -1.10
N GLY A 86 5.96 9.65 -0.22
CA GLY A 86 4.53 9.59 -0.44
C GLY A 86 4.08 8.38 -1.26
N GLN A 87 5.00 7.57 -1.75
CA GLN A 87 4.67 6.41 -2.58
C GLN A 87 4.39 5.18 -1.72
N LEU A 88 3.64 4.24 -2.29
CA LEU A 88 3.45 2.93 -1.67
C LEU A 88 4.59 2.02 -2.07
N ILE A 89 5.10 1.27 -1.11
CA ILE A 89 6.24 0.39 -1.34
C ILE A 89 6.07 -0.89 -0.52
N THR A 90 6.59 -1.99 -1.03
CA THR A 90 6.82 -3.20 -0.25
C THR A 90 8.31 -3.46 -0.25
N VAL A 91 8.85 -3.76 0.93
CA VAL A 91 10.27 -4.06 1.10
C VAL A 91 10.42 -5.45 1.70
N VAL A 92 11.49 -6.14 1.32
CA VAL A 92 11.86 -7.42 1.90
C VAL A 92 13.33 -7.34 2.27
N GLY A 93 13.66 -7.89 3.39
CA GLY A 93 15.06 -7.87 3.83
C GLY A 93 15.24 -8.58 5.16
N THR A 94 16.34 -8.28 5.82
CA THR A 94 16.73 -8.90 7.08
C THR A 94 16.56 -7.92 8.22
N ILE A 95 15.93 -8.36 9.30
CA ILE A 95 15.74 -7.52 10.47
C ILE A 95 17.10 -7.29 11.12
N ALA A 96 17.47 -6.01 11.25
CA ALA A 96 18.75 -5.62 11.87
C ALA A 96 18.58 -5.29 13.34
N GLY A 97 17.38 -5.01 13.80
CA GLY A 97 17.12 -4.67 15.19
C GLY A 97 16.09 -3.56 15.30
N ALA A 98 16.22 -2.76 16.33
CA ALA A 98 15.36 -1.61 16.55
C ALA A 98 16.20 -0.39 16.90
N GLU A 99 15.72 0.78 16.56
CA GLU A 99 16.44 2.02 16.75
C GLU A 99 15.49 3.09 17.27
N GLN A 100 15.93 3.85 18.25
CA GLN A 100 15.14 4.93 18.81
C GLN A 100 15.18 6.13 17.87
N GLY A 101 14.00 6.65 17.54
CA GLY A 101 13.87 7.84 16.72
C GLY A 101 12.71 8.68 17.21
N LYS A 102 12.12 9.45 16.32
CA LYS A 102 11.00 10.32 16.65
C LYS A 102 9.99 10.36 15.51
N ILE A 103 8.73 10.48 15.87
CA ILE A 103 7.68 10.83 14.92
C ILE A 103 7.22 12.22 15.35
N GLY A 104 7.56 13.23 14.54
CA GLY A 104 7.42 14.60 14.97
C GLY A 104 8.31 14.83 16.18
N ASN A 105 7.73 15.20 17.32
CA ASN A 105 8.48 15.36 18.55
C ASN A 105 8.33 14.17 19.51
N THR A 106 7.60 13.13 19.09
CA THR A 106 7.31 11.99 19.96
C THR A 106 8.37 10.91 19.78
N PRO A 107 9.02 10.47 20.85
CA PRO A 107 9.98 9.36 20.75
C PRO A 107 9.27 8.12 20.22
N TYR A 108 9.92 7.40 19.33
CA TYR A 108 9.36 6.21 18.74
C TYR A 108 10.47 5.20 18.44
N LYS A 109 10.20 3.92 18.72
CA LYS A 109 11.18 2.88 18.46
C LYS A 109 10.86 2.22 17.12
N PHE A 110 11.76 2.37 16.16
CA PHE A 110 11.60 1.87 14.81
C PHE A 110 12.27 0.51 14.67
N MET A 111 11.60 -0.43 13.99
CA MET A 111 12.30 -1.63 13.53
C MET A 111 13.17 -1.22 12.35
N VAL A 112 14.40 -1.73 12.32
CA VAL A 112 15.32 -1.46 11.21
C VAL A 112 15.44 -2.70 10.36
N LEU A 113 15.17 -2.55 9.05
CA LEU A 113 15.28 -3.61 8.07
C LEU A 113 16.41 -3.30 7.12
N GLN A 114 17.34 -4.25 6.96
CA GLN A 114 18.33 -4.16 5.90
C GLN A 114 17.66 -4.70 4.65
N THR A 115 17.35 -3.82 3.72
CA THR A 115 16.52 -4.14 2.57
C THR A 115 17.33 -4.86 1.49
N ASN A 116 16.78 -5.97 1.01
CA ASN A 116 17.38 -6.74 -0.08
C ASN A 116 16.61 -6.55 -1.39
N GLY A 117 15.34 -6.17 -1.30
CA GLY A 117 14.52 -5.90 -2.46
C GLY A 117 13.34 -5.02 -2.12
N TYR A 118 12.83 -4.34 -3.10
CA TYR A 118 11.66 -3.50 -2.90
C TYR A 118 10.86 -3.38 -4.19
N LYS A 119 9.60 -3.00 -4.05
CA LYS A 119 8.70 -2.77 -5.17
C LYS A 119 7.85 -1.55 -4.86
N ARG A 120 7.90 -0.54 -5.74
CA ARG A 120 6.98 0.59 -5.63
C ARG A 120 5.69 0.23 -6.33
N TRP A 121 4.59 0.70 -5.78
CA TRP A 121 3.27 0.44 -6.32
C TRP A 121 2.64 1.73 -6.78
N ARG A 122 1.77 1.64 -7.75
CA ARG A 122 0.99 2.79 -8.20
C ARG A 122 -0.43 2.65 -7.68
N VAL A 123 -1.02 3.79 -7.34
CA VAL A 123 -2.42 3.84 -6.94
C VAL A 123 -3.17 4.41 -8.12
N VAL A 124 -4.10 3.62 -8.64
CA VAL A 124 -4.92 4.07 -9.76
C VAL A 124 -6.38 3.97 -9.37
N GLN A 125 -7.18 4.86 -9.93
CA GLN A 125 -8.60 4.83 -9.74
C GLN A 125 -9.23 4.26 -11.00
N GLN A 126 -9.99 3.19 -10.84
CA GLN A 126 -10.71 2.59 -11.95
C GLN A 126 -12.15 3.03 -11.87
N VAL A 127 -12.65 3.56 -12.97
CA VAL A 127 -14.05 3.94 -13.06
C VAL A 127 -14.83 2.72 -13.51
N MET A 128 -15.71 2.25 -12.63
CA MET A 128 -16.54 1.10 -12.91
C MET A 128 -17.89 1.60 -13.40
N MET A 129 -18.14 1.46 -14.68
CA MET A 129 -19.41 1.89 -15.25
C MET A 129 -20.41 0.75 -15.22
N PRO A 130 -21.65 1.03 -14.90
CA PRO A 130 -22.66 -0.03 -15.01
C PRO A 130 -22.82 -0.42 -16.47
N PRO A 131 -23.26 -1.65 -16.74
CA PRO A 131 -23.48 -2.06 -18.12
C PRO A 131 -24.51 -1.16 -18.78
N PRO A 132 -24.34 -0.91 -20.06
CA PRO A 132 -25.34 -0.11 -20.75
C PRO A 132 -26.68 -0.82 -20.79
N VAL A 133 -27.73 -0.03 -20.79
CA VAL A 133 -29.07 -0.59 -20.86
C VAL A 133 -29.33 -1.00 -22.30
N ASP A 134 -29.90 -2.21 -22.48
CA ASP A 134 -30.24 -2.69 -23.80
C ASP A 134 -31.35 -1.80 -24.37
N PRO A 135 -31.11 -1.18 -25.50
CA PRO A 135 -32.11 -0.32 -26.10
C PRO A 135 -33.44 -1.02 -26.33
N TRP A 136 -33.37 -2.29 -26.63
CA TRP A 136 -34.58 -3.03 -26.88
C TRP A 136 -35.39 -3.16 -25.64
N TYR A 137 -34.75 -3.26 -24.55
CA TYR A 137 -35.42 -3.40 -23.29
C TYR A 137 -36.23 -2.14 -23.00
N TRP A 138 -35.77 -1.01 -23.49
CA TRP A 138 -36.45 0.19 -23.26
C TRP A 138 -37.63 0.41 -24.16
N GLY A 139 -37.62 -0.21 -25.28
CA GLY A 139 -38.61 -0.02 -26.29
C GLY A 139 -40.01 -0.07 -25.79
N PRO A 140 -40.35 -1.09 -25.07
CA PRO A 140 -41.75 -1.22 -24.67
C PRO A 140 -42.14 -0.33 -23.51
N HIS A 141 -41.19 0.25 -22.90
CA HIS A 141 -41.54 0.97 -21.71
C HIS A 141 -41.39 2.44 -21.75
N PRO A 142 -40.92 2.98 -22.79
CA PRO A 142 -40.61 4.38 -22.72
C PRO A 142 -41.80 5.18 -22.31
N TRP A 143 -42.85 4.80 -22.81
CA TRP A 143 -43.98 5.57 -22.54
C TRP A 143 -44.34 5.51 -21.13
N ARG A 144 -44.06 4.51 -20.55
CA ARG A 144 -44.49 4.38 -19.32
C ARG A 144 -43.80 5.29 -18.44
N TYR A 145 -42.83 5.67 -18.74
CA TYR A 145 -42.30 6.39 -17.93
C TYR A 145 -42.43 7.58 -18.25
N GLY A 146 -43.00 7.59 -19.02
CA GLY A 146 -43.22 8.75 -19.45
C GLY A 146 -43.41 9.59 -18.34
N TYR A 147 -43.78 9.22 -17.61
CA TYR A 147 -43.92 9.92 -16.66
C TYR A 147 -42.99 9.87 -15.94
N GLY A 148 -42.46 9.34 -16.11
CA GLY A 148 -41.41 9.20 -15.43
C GLY A 148 -40.82 10.27 -14.87
N TYR A 149 -41.19 10.90 -14.35
CA TYR A 149 -40.65 11.86 -13.91
C TYR A 149 -39.87 11.57 -12.84
N GLY A 150 -40.28 11.26 -11.89
CA GLY A 150 -39.43 11.15 -10.77
C GLY A 150 -38.46 10.11 -11.00
N GLY A 151 -38.83 9.19 -11.74
CA GLY A 151 -37.96 8.10 -11.96
C GLY A 151 -36.85 8.37 -12.92
N TRP A 152 -36.87 9.51 -13.56
CA TRP A 152 -35.90 9.76 -14.50
C TRP A 152 -34.52 9.52 -14.11
N PRO A 153 -34.06 10.03 -13.06
CA PRO A 153 -32.68 9.81 -12.70
C PRO A 153 -32.37 8.36 -12.54
N ALA A 154 -33.34 7.59 -12.28
CA ALA A 154 -33.09 6.20 -12.08
C ALA A 154 -32.96 5.46 -13.39
N TYR A 155 -33.30 6.10 -14.47
CA TYR A 155 -33.27 5.39 -15.69
C TYR A 155 -31.99 5.50 -16.44
N GLY A 156 -31.24 6.46 -16.22
CA GLY A 156 -29.97 6.53 -16.90
C GLY A 156 -29.03 5.48 -16.33
N PRO A 157 -27.90 5.30 -16.93
CA PRO A 157 -26.86 4.48 -16.32
C PRO A 157 -26.60 5.05 -14.95
N GLY A 158 -26.43 4.26 -13.98
CA GLY A 158 -26.15 4.74 -12.64
C GLY A 158 -24.85 5.55 -12.64
N PRO A 159 -24.57 6.21 -11.53
CA PRO A 159 -23.33 6.97 -11.42
C PRO A 159 -22.14 6.03 -11.55
N ALA A 160 -21.09 6.54 -12.12
CA ALA A 160 -19.87 5.78 -12.23
C ALA A 160 -19.34 5.46 -10.83
N GLN A 161 -18.92 4.24 -10.64
CA GLN A 161 -18.28 3.84 -9.39
C GLN A 161 -16.77 3.97 -9.57
N VAL A 162 -16.11 4.49 -8.55
CA VAL A 162 -14.68 4.66 -8.58
C VAL A 162 -14.09 3.69 -7.57
N ARG A 163 -13.14 2.91 -8.02
CA ARG A 163 -12.44 1.96 -7.18
C ARG A 163 -10.96 2.29 -7.18
N THR A 164 -10.37 2.34 -5.99
CA THR A 164 -8.94 2.56 -5.86
C THR A 164 -8.22 1.22 -5.89
N VAL A 165 -7.23 1.11 -6.75
CA VAL A 165 -6.51 -0.13 -6.95
C VAL A 165 -5.02 0.13 -6.82
N VAL A 166 -4.32 -0.74 -6.09
CA VAL A 166 -2.87 -0.72 -6.00
C VAL A 166 -2.33 -1.67 -7.06
N THR A 167 -1.48 -1.17 -7.93
CA THR A 167 -0.97 -1.96 -9.05
C THR A 167 0.52 -1.74 -9.25
N GLU A 168 1.14 -2.62 -10.02
CA GLU A 168 2.56 -2.54 -10.31
C GLU A 168 2.96 -1.34 -11.13
#